data_2466c9dd2c36b3a283fbaa7421c24bf7
#
_entry.id   2466c9dd2c36b3a283fbaa7421c24bf7
#
_cell.length_a   1.000
_cell.length_b   1.000
_cell.length_c   1.000
_cell.angle_alpha   90.00
_cell.angle_beta   90.00
_cell.angle_gamma   90.00
#
_symmetry.space_group_name_H-M   'P 1'
#
loop_
_entity.id
_entity.type
_entity.pdbx_description
1 polymer ?
#
loop_
_entity_poly.entity_id
_entity_poly.type
_entity_poly.pdbx_seq_one_letter_code
_entity_poly.pdbx_strand_id
1 'polypeptide(L)'
;MTDEPVPVGRRTDLGFAKLMPDIDRDGAWLLTLDGTPQSYVDLADPTHLEFEYTRRLGHLADALAPAGQPLDVLHLGGGALTLPRYLAATRPGSRQRVVEVDGPLLELVAEHLPWPGPDPDGAGIAATVGDARVALSELPSGSRDLVIADVFHGSRTPAHLTSVEFVRLAAAALREGGCYAANLADGPPLAFARAQAATVRAVFPYVCLVAEASVLRGRRYGNVLLAGSTAPLPAAELARLFAGDIFPARLVEGEDLAALVGRAAPVTDADATDSPPPPDGAFSVG
;
A
#
# COMPACT_ATOMS: atom_id res chain seq x y z
N MET A 1 31.67 -21.44 -5.70
CA MET A 1 30.66 -21.74 -4.67
C MET A 1 29.95 -20.44 -4.43
N THR A 2 28.78 -20.26 -5.00
CA THR A 2 27.88 -19.16 -4.62
C THR A 2 27.34 -19.52 -3.25
N ASP A 3 27.66 -18.71 -2.22
CA ASP A 3 27.05 -18.90 -0.91
C ASP A 3 25.53 -18.85 -1.08
N GLU A 4 24.85 -19.93 -0.71
CA GLU A 4 23.39 -19.92 -0.70
C GLU A 4 22.92 -18.82 0.26
N PRO A 5 21.95 -18.00 -0.15
CA PRO A 5 21.45 -16.94 0.71
C PRO A 5 20.84 -17.54 2.00
N VAL A 6 21.22 -16.98 3.14
CA VAL A 6 20.74 -17.44 4.45
C VAL A 6 19.77 -16.42 5.05
N PRO A 7 18.81 -16.87 5.89
CA PRO A 7 17.92 -15.96 6.58
C PRO A 7 18.69 -14.96 7.45
N VAL A 8 18.28 -13.69 7.42
CA VAL A 8 18.85 -12.59 8.21
C VAL A 8 17.78 -12.01 9.11
N GLY A 9 18.09 -11.77 10.38
CA GLY A 9 17.16 -11.19 11.34
C GLY A 9 17.76 -10.00 12.09
N ARG A 10 16.92 -8.99 12.38
CA ARG A 10 17.28 -7.79 13.12
C ARG A 10 16.13 -7.31 13.99
N ARG A 11 16.44 -6.89 15.21
CA ARG A 11 15.47 -6.14 16.01
C ARG A 11 15.33 -4.74 15.43
N THR A 12 14.08 -4.33 15.24
CA THR A 12 13.71 -3.03 14.68
C THR A 12 12.84 -2.26 15.69
N ASP A 13 12.43 -1.05 15.33
CA ASP A 13 11.59 -0.22 16.21
C ASP A 13 10.20 -0.82 16.43
N LEU A 14 9.69 -1.56 15.43
CA LEU A 14 8.33 -2.13 15.45
C LEU A 14 8.28 -3.63 15.78
N GLY A 15 9.44 -4.31 15.93
CA GLY A 15 9.46 -5.75 16.25
C GLY A 15 10.76 -6.44 15.85
N PHE A 16 10.70 -7.73 15.58
CA PHE A 16 11.83 -8.50 15.05
C PHE A 16 11.61 -8.78 13.56
N ALA A 17 12.34 -8.05 12.72
CA ALA A 17 12.33 -8.24 11.28
C ALA A 17 13.19 -9.45 10.89
N LYS A 18 12.71 -10.26 9.93
CA LYS A 18 13.44 -11.36 9.35
C LYS A 18 13.27 -11.38 7.84
N LEU A 19 14.39 -11.38 7.12
CA LEU A 19 14.47 -11.62 5.68
C LEU A 19 14.75 -13.10 5.46
N MET A 20 13.88 -13.79 4.74
CA MET A 20 14.02 -15.21 4.41
C MET A 20 14.12 -15.35 2.89
N PRO A 21 15.20 -15.95 2.36
CA PRO A 21 15.26 -16.24 0.94
C PRO A 21 14.20 -17.29 0.58
N ASP A 22 13.61 -17.15 -0.60
CA ASP A 22 12.73 -18.16 -1.16
C ASP A 22 13.58 -19.33 -1.68
N ILE A 23 13.18 -20.56 -1.35
CA ILE A 23 13.91 -21.76 -1.75
C ILE A 23 13.57 -22.22 -3.17
N ASP A 24 12.42 -21.78 -3.69
CA ASP A 24 11.90 -22.19 -5.00
C ASP A 24 12.15 -21.10 -6.07
N ARG A 25 12.54 -19.87 -5.65
CA ARG A 25 12.69 -18.73 -6.52
C ARG A 25 13.95 -17.92 -6.21
N ASP A 26 14.98 -18.14 -7.01
CA ASP A 26 16.28 -17.45 -6.87
C ASP A 26 16.12 -15.92 -6.93
N GLY A 27 16.71 -15.24 -5.94
CA GLY A 27 16.65 -13.77 -5.83
C GLY A 27 15.38 -13.24 -5.16
N ALA A 28 14.44 -14.11 -4.77
CA ALA A 28 13.24 -13.70 -4.07
C ALA A 28 13.39 -13.83 -2.54
N TRP A 29 12.71 -12.92 -1.81
CA TRP A 29 12.81 -12.78 -0.37
C TRP A 29 11.47 -12.46 0.27
N LEU A 30 11.17 -13.13 1.38
CA LEU A 30 10.05 -12.80 2.26
C LEU A 30 10.56 -12.01 3.46
N LEU A 31 10.00 -10.83 3.67
CA LEU A 31 10.15 -10.06 4.91
C LEU A 31 9.01 -10.39 5.86
N THR A 32 9.36 -10.75 7.10
CA THR A 32 8.39 -10.90 8.20
C THR A 32 8.73 -9.96 9.34
N LEU A 33 7.71 -9.52 10.09
CA LEU A 33 7.85 -8.80 11.36
C LEU A 33 7.14 -9.60 12.45
N ASP A 34 7.86 -10.01 13.48
CA ASP A 34 7.37 -10.91 14.53
C ASP A 34 6.66 -12.17 13.97
N GLY A 35 7.19 -12.71 12.85
CA GLY A 35 6.65 -13.87 12.16
C GLY A 35 5.48 -13.59 11.22
N THR A 36 4.96 -12.36 11.19
CA THR A 36 3.88 -11.96 10.26
C THR A 36 4.48 -11.51 8.93
N PRO A 37 4.07 -12.08 7.77
CA PRO A 37 4.48 -11.61 6.46
C PRO A 37 4.16 -10.14 6.23
N GLN A 38 5.16 -9.36 5.78
CA GLN A 38 5.03 -7.93 5.51
C GLN A 38 5.24 -7.61 4.04
N SER A 39 6.25 -8.21 3.41
CA SER A 39 6.58 -7.95 2.01
C SER A 39 7.21 -9.19 1.39
N TYR A 40 6.98 -9.35 0.11
CA TYR A 40 7.71 -10.29 -0.73
C TYR A 40 8.32 -9.52 -1.91
N VAL A 41 9.60 -9.71 -2.16
CA VAL A 41 10.32 -9.06 -3.26
C VAL A 41 11.11 -10.08 -4.05
N ASP A 42 11.06 -9.95 -5.36
CA ASP A 42 11.91 -10.70 -6.28
C ASP A 42 12.90 -9.71 -6.92
N LEU A 43 14.18 -9.86 -6.63
CA LEU A 43 15.23 -9.00 -7.17
C LEU A 43 15.57 -9.32 -8.61
N ALA A 44 15.30 -10.56 -9.06
CA ALA A 44 15.51 -10.99 -10.43
C ALA A 44 14.35 -10.59 -11.36
N ASP A 45 13.12 -10.52 -10.80
CA ASP A 45 11.93 -10.07 -11.51
C ASP A 45 11.12 -9.09 -10.64
N PRO A 46 11.47 -7.80 -10.62
CA PRO A 46 10.75 -6.79 -9.84
C PRO A 46 9.28 -6.60 -10.25
N THR A 47 8.86 -7.17 -11.38
CA THR A 47 7.45 -7.13 -11.81
C THR A 47 6.59 -8.20 -11.14
N HIS A 48 7.22 -9.17 -10.48
CA HIS A 48 6.52 -10.19 -9.72
C HIS A 48 5.96 -9.61 -8.42
N LEU A 49 4.65 -9.66 -8.27
CA LEU A 49 3.94 -9.26 -7.06
C LEU A 49 3.27 -10.50 -6.45
N GLU A 50 3.81 -10.98 -5.34
CA GLU A 50 3.33 -12.21 -4.69
C GLU A 50 2.02 -11.97 -3.94
N PHE A 51 1.93 -10.90 -3.15
CA PHE A 51 0.77 -10.65 -2.31
C PHE A 51 -0.40 -10.03 -3.07
N GLU A 52 -1.60 -10.45 -2.72
CA GLU A 52 -2.84 -10.00 -3.35
C GLU A 52 -3.03 -8.47 -3.31
N TYR A 53 -2.64 -7.82 -2.21
CA TYR A 53 -2.82 -6.37 -2.07
C TYR A 53 -1.80 -5.59 -2.91
N THR A 54 -0.55 -6.06 -3.01
CA THR A 54 0.47 -5.43 -3.87
C THR A 54 0.09 -5.53 -5.33
N ARG A 55 -0.49 -6.66 -5.78
CA ARG A 55 -1.02 -6.82 -7.12
C ARG A 55 -2.15 -5.83 -7.41
N ARG A 56 -3.08 -5.64 -6.47
CA ARG A 56 -4.17 -4.66 -6.60
C ARG A 56 -3.65 -3.23 -6.70
N LEU A 57 -2.65 -2.87 -5.89
CA LEU A 57 -1.99 -1.57 -5.97
C LEU A 57 -1.21 -1.40 -7.29
N GLY A 58 -0.55 -2.45 -7.76
CA GLY A 58 0.10 -2.49 -9.08
C GLY A 58 -0.90 -2.24 -10.21
N HIS A 59 -2.01 -2.99 -10.25
CA HIS A 59 -3.08 -2.78 -11.25
C HIS A 59 -3.66 -1.36 -11.20
N LEU A 60 -3.85 -0.80 -10.00
CA LEU A 60 -4.29 0.59 -9.88
C LEU A 60 -3.27 1.55 -10.50
N ALA A 61 -2.00 1.42 -10.16
CA ALA A 61 -0.94 2.27 -10.68
C ALA A 61 -0.80 2.14 -12.22
N ASP A 62 -0.98 0.92 -12.75
CA ASP A 62 -0.92 0.66 -14.19
C ASP A 62 -2.06 1.31 -14.95
N ALA A 63 -3.24 1.41 -14.35
CA ALA A 63 -4.43 1.99 -14.96
C ALA A 63 -4.49 3.53 -14.89
N LEU A 64 -3.62 4.18 -14.09
CA LEU A 64 -3.63 5.65 -13.92
C LEU A 64 -3.04 6.42 -15.10
N ALA A 65 -2.14 5.78 -15.86
CA ALA A 65 -1.46 6.42 -17.00
C ALA A 65 -1.07 5.35 -18.03
N PRO A 66 -0.84 5.73 -19.29
CA PRO A 66 -0.35 4.82 -20.31
C PRO A 66 0.86 3.98 -19.86
N ALA A 67 0.96 2.74 -20.33
CA ALA A 67 2.05 1.84 -19.97
C ALA A 67 3.43 2.49 -20.22
N GLY A 68 4.34 2.36 -19.25
CA GLY A 68 5.68 2.92 -19.32
C GLY A 68 5.78 4.44 -19.07
N GLN A 69 4.66 5.16 -18.95
CA GLN A 69 4.70 6.58 -18.63
C GLN A 69 5.17 6.78 -17.18
N PRO A 70 6.20 7.62 -16.92
CA PRO A 70 6.67 7.92 -15.58
C PRO A 70 5.59 8.54 -14.69
N LEU A 71 5.66 8.26 -13.39
CA LEU A 71 4.80 8.83 -12.35
C LEU A 71 5.64 9.45 -11.23
N ASP A 72 5.13 10.51 -10.63
CA ASP A 72 5.62 11.03 -9.35
C ASP A 72 4.82 10.39 -8.21
N VAL A 73 5.45 9.49 -7.45
CA VAL A 73 4.77 8.66 -6.45
C VAL A 73 5.30 8.92 -5.05
N LEU A 74 4.39 9.00 -4.07
CA LEU A 74 4.71 8.90 -2.66
C LEU A 74 4.22 7.56 -2.11
N HIS A 75 5.15 6.79 -1.53
CA HIS A 75 4.84 5.59 -0.78
C HIS A 75 4.97 5.89 0.72
N LEU A 76 3.89 5.74 1.45
CA LEU A 76 3.85 5.79 2.90
C LEU A 76 3.84 4.35 3.41
N GLY A 77 4.91 3.96 4.11
CA GLY A 77 5.30 2.58 4.36
C GLY A 77 6.23 2.05 3.27
N GLY A 78 7.32 1.44 3.67
CA GLY A 78 8.37 0.94 2.76
C GLY A 78 8.40 -0.57 2.66
N GLY A 79 8.34 -1.26 3.78
CA GLY A 79 8.58 -2.70 3.84
C GLY A 79 9.88 -3.07 3.11
N ALA A 80 9.85 -4.08 2.23
CA ALA A 80 10.99 -4.44 1.37
C ALA A 80 11.01 -3.67 0.02
N LEU A 81 10.27 -2.58 -0.10
CA LEU A 81 10.16 -1.74 -1.32
C LEU A 81 9.58 -2.49 -2.53
N THR A 82 8.66 -3.41 -2.34
CA THR A 82 8.06 -4.22 -3.42
C THR A 82 7.40 -3.34 -4.49
N LEU A 83 6.46 -2.48 -4.12
CA LEU A 83 5.79 -1.58 -5.06
C LEU A 83 6.72 -0.53 -5.68
N PRO A 84 7.63 0.11 -4.93
CA PRO A 84 8.62 0.99 -5.54
C PRO A 84 9.47 0.31 -6.61
N ARG A 85 9.92 -0.93 -6.39
CA ARG A 85 10.69 -1.72 -7.37
C ARG A 85 9.85 -2.07 -8.60
N TYR A 86 8.60 -2.48 -8.38
CA TYR A 86 7.64 -2.75 -9.45
C TYR A 86 7.46 -1.52 -10.36
N LEU A 87 7.22 -0.34 -9.78
CA LEU A 87 7.04 0.89 -10.54
C LEU A 87 8.33 1.34 -11.24
N ALA A 88 9.50 1.16 -10.62
CA ALA A 88 10.76 1.45 -11.28
C ALA A 88 10.99 0.58 -12.52
N ALA A 89 10.57 -0.69 -12.48
CA ALA A 89 10.69 -1.63 -13.58
C ALA A 89 9.65 -1.40 -14.69
N THR A 90 8.39 -1.14 -14.32
CA THR A 90 7.28 -0.99 -15.29
C THR A 90 7.12 0.42 -15.83
N ARG A 91 7.65 1.43 -15.11
CA ARG A 91 7.53 2.87 -15.42
C ARG A 91 8.88 3.58 -15.24
N PRO A 92 9.89 3.24 -16.07
CA PRO A 92 11.21 3.86 -15.96
C PRO A 92 11.12 5.38 -16.06
N GLY A 93 11.94 6.08 -15.27
CA GLY A 93 11.88 7.54 -15.15
C GLY A 93 10.91 8.06 -14.07
N SER A 94 10.16 7.20 -13.40
CA SER A 94 9.30 7.58 -12.27
C SER A 94 10.14 8.11 -11.10
N ARG A 95 9.64 9.17 -10.45
CA ARG A 95 10.23 9.73 -9.21
C ARG A 95 9.44 9.19 -8.03
N GLN A 96 10.10 8.42 -7.20
CA GLN A 96 9.45 7.74 -6.10
C GLN A 96 10.07 8.15 -4.78
N ARG A 97 9.26 8.71 -3.89
CA ARG A 97 9.63 8.94 -2.49
C ARG A 97 8.99 7.87 -1.62
N VAL A 98 9.78 7.17 -0.84
CA VAL A 98 9.33 6.21 0.17
C VAL A 98 9.59 6.78 1.54
N VAL A 99 8.61 6.72 2.42
CA VAL A 99 8.72 7.14 3.83
C VAL A 99 8.40 5.94 4.70
N GLU A 100 9.42 5.46 5.42
CA GLU A 100 9.34 4.35 6.37
C GLU A 100 9.61 4.86 7.78
N VAL A 101 8.76 4.49 8.74
CA VAL A 101 8.91 4.95 10.12
C VAL A 101 9.98 4.15 10.87
N ASP A 102 10.17 2.89 10.51
CA ASP A 102 11.12 1.97 11.14
C ASP A 102 12.51 2.09 10.48
N GLY A 103 13.36 2.91 11.08
CA GLY A 103 14.72 3.17 10.59
C GLY A 103 15.55 1.88 10.48
N PRO A 104 15.68 1.07 11.55
CA PRO A 104 16.39 -0.20 11.51
C PRO A 104 15.87 -1.19 10.47
N LEU A 105 14.57 -1.18 10.16
CA LEU A 105 14.00 -1.98 9.07
C LEU A 105 14.51 -1.50 7.71
N LEU A 106 14.47 -0.20 7.47
CA LEU A 106 14.95 0.38 6.21
C LEU A 106 16.44 0.10 6.00
N GLU A 107 17.26 0.18 7.06
CA GLU A 107 18.67 -0.20 7.02
C GLU A 107 18.87 -1.68 6.68
N LEU A 108 18.12 -2.59 7.30
CA LEU A 108 18.18 -4.02 7.00
C LEU A 108 17.87 -4.30 5.53
N VAL A 109 16.83 -3.64 5.00
CA VAL A 109 16.44 -3.77 3.58
C VAL A 109 17.52 -3.18 2.66
N ALA A 110 18.09 -2.03 2.99
CA ALA A 110 19.18 -1.42 2.19
C ALA A 110 20.44 -2.29 2.14
N GLU A 111 20.75 -2.97 3.24
CA GLU A 111 21.94 -3.83 3.35
C GLU A 111 21.82 -5.13 2.54
N HIS A 112 20.65 -5.78 2.60
CA HIS A 112 20.47 -7.13 2.04
C HIS A 112 19.70 -7.17 0.72
N LEU A 113 18.87 -6.17 0.47
CA LEU A 113 18.04 -6.03 -0.72
C LEU A 113 18.28 -4.65 -1.36
N PRO A 114 19.50 -4.34 -1.80
CA PRO A 114 19.84 -3.01 -2.30
C PRO A 114 18.99 -2.63 -3.52
N TRP A 115 18.78 -1.33 -3.69
CA TRP A 115 18.14 -0.75 -4.88
C TRP A 115 18.97 0.44 -5.37
N PRO A 116 18.91 0.75 -6.68
CA PRO A 116 19.54 1.97 -7.17
C PRO A 116 18.80 3.18 -6.58
N GLY A 117 19.59 4.12 -6.01
CA GLY A 117 19.08 5.41 -5.57
C GLY A 117 18.58 6.25 -6.75
N PRO A 118 18.01 7.46 -6.48
CA PRO A 118 17.58 8.35 -7.53
C PRO A 118 18.78 8.82 -8.37
N ASP A 119 18.56 9.00 -9.66
CA ASP A 119 19.51 9.62 -10.57
C ASP A 119 19.61 11.15 -10.34
N PRO A 120 20.53 11.86 -11.04
CA PRO A 120 20.66 13.31 -10.89
C PRO A 120 19.39 14.12 -11.20
N ASP A 121 18.49 13.57 -12.05
CA ASP A 121 17.21 14.19 -12.41
C ASP A 121 16.10 13.82 -11.41
N GLY A 122 16.41 12.99 -10.40
CA GLY A 122 15.51 12.56 -9.33
C GLY A 122 14.63 11.37 -9.69
N ALA A 123 14.82 10.73 -10.85
CA ALA A 123 14.13 9.49 -11.17
C ALA A 123 14.72 8.31 -10.37
N GLY A 124 13.88 7.38 -9.97
CA GLY A 124 14.26 6.25 -9.12
C GLY A 124 13.61 6.29 -7.74
N ILE A 125 14.18 5.57 -6.78
CA ILE A 125 13.60 5.35 -5.46
C ILE A 125 14.42 6.10 -4.41
N ALA A 126 13.86 7.16 -3.82
CA ALA A 126 14.40 7.87 -2.66
C ALA A 126 13.67 7.41 -1.40
N ALA A 127 14.31 6.57 -0.58
CA ALA A 127 13.75 6.09 0.68
C ALA A 127 14.31 6.86 1.87
N THR A 128 13.44 7.28 2.78
CA THR A 128 13.78 8.09 3.97
C THR A 128 13.05 7.58 5.19
N VAL A 129 13.69 7.70 6.36
CA VAL A 129 13.04 7.45 7.65
C VAL A 129 12.17 8.65 8.03
N GLY A 130 10.93 8.39 8.45
CA GLY A 130 10.02 9.44 8.89
C GLY A 130 8.60 9.00 9.11
N ASP A 131 7.80 9.89 9.70
CA ASP A 131 6.36 9.69 9.87
C ASP A 131 5.61 10.05 8.59
N ALA A 132 4.64 9.21 8.21
CA ALA A 132 3.84 9.35 6.99
C ALA A 132 3.05 10.68 6.93
N ARG A 133 2.46 11.12 8.05
CA ARG A 133 1.66 12.34 8.11
C ARG A 133 2.53 13.59 8.06
N VAL A 134 3.67 13.57 8.74
CA VAL A 134 4.65 14.65 8.67
C VAL A 134 5.15 14.79 7.23
N ALA A 135 5.55 13.69 6.61
CA ALA A 135 6.04 13.70 5.23
C ALA A 135 5.02 14.27 4.22
N LEU A 136 3.72 13.96 4.39
CA LEU A 136 2.66 14.54 3.57
C LEU A 136 2.51 16.05 3.79
N SER A 137 2.61 16.50 5.05
CA SER A 137 2.42 17.93 5.39
C SER A 137 3.53 18.83 4.81
N GLU A 138 4.69 18.25 4.50
CA GLU A 138 5.84 18.97 3.94
C GLU A 138 5.87 19.00 2.41
N LEU A 139 4.97 18.26 1.75
CA LEU A 139 4.95 18.20 0.29
C LEU A 139 4.35 19.46 -0.33
N PRO A 140 4.91 19.93 -1.46
CA PRO A 140 4.24 20.92 -2.28
C PRO A 140 2.90 20.40 -2.78
N SER A 141 1.89 21.27 -2.80
CA SER A 141 0.60 20.93 -3.39
C SER A 141 0.74 20.59 -4.88
N GLY A 142 -0.05 19.62 -5.35
CA GLY A 142 -0.08 19.22 -6.74
C GLY A 142 1.24 18.65 -7.26
N SER A 143 2.00 17.95 -6.42
CA SER A 143 3.33 17.44 -6.76
C SER A 143 3.38 15.93 -7.02
N ARG A 144 2.27 15.22 -6.82
CA ARG A 144 2.23 13.75 -6.95
C ARG A 144 1.10 13.31 -7.87
N ASP A 145 1.35 12.25 -8.62
CA ASP A 145 0.33 11.57 -9.43
C ASP A 145 -0.36 10.48 -8.61
N LEU A 146 0.39 9.87 -7.66
CA LEU A 146 -0.09 8.77 -6.83
C LEU A 146 0.48 8.89 -5.41
N VAL A 147 -0.39 8.76 -4.42
CA VAL A 147 -0.03 8.58 -3.01
C VAL A 147 -0.54 7.23 -2.54
N ILE A 148 0.36 6.35 -2.14
CA ILE A 148 0.03 5.02 -1.61
C ILE A 148 0.26 5.02 -0.10
N ALA A 149 -0.76 4.71 0.68
CA ALA A 149 -0.69 4.50 2.11
C ALA A 149 -0.81 2.99 2.41
N ASP A 150 0.34 2.36 2.62
CA ASP A 150 0.47 0.95 3.01
C ASP A 150 1.22 0.90 4.35
N VAL A 151 0.57 1.43 5.38
CA VAL A 151 1.17 1.71 6.69
C VAL A 151 0.53 0.86 7.78
N PHE A 152 1.35 0.05 8.41
CA PHE A 152 0.95 -0.81 9.50
C PHE A 152 1.94 -0.70 10.67
N HIS A 153 1.41 -0.59 11.87
CA HIS A 153 2.15 -0.83 13.10
C HIS A 153 1.80 -2.24 13.57
N GLY A 154 2.70 -3.19 13.34
CA GLY A 154 2.38 -4.62 13.41
C GLY A 154 1.35 -4.97 12.32
N SER A 155 0.12 -5.26 12.74
CA SER A 155 -0.99 -5.60 11.83
C SER A 155 -2.11 -4.55 11.81
N ARG A 156 -1.88 -3.35 12.35
CA ARG A 156 -2.90 -2.31 12.52
C ARG A 156 -2.50 -1.01 11.85
N THR A 157 -3.44 -0.36 11.17
CA THR A 157 -3.26 1.00 10.67
C THR A 157 -3.30 1.97 11.86
N PRO A 158 -2.28 2.84 12.06
CA PRO A 158 -2.23 3.79 13.16
C PRO A 158 -3.33 4.86 13.09
N ALA A 159 -3.89 5.24 14.22
CA ALA A 159 -4.99 6.18 14.34
C ALA A 159 -4.78 7.50 13.59
N HIS A 160 -3.60 8.12 13.72
CA HIS A 160 -3.27 9.42 13.12
C HIS A 160 -3.20 9.42 11.58
N LEU A 161 -3.32 8.24 10.94
CA LEU A 161 -3.34 8.05 9.49
C LEU A 161 -4.73 7.67 8.95
N THR A 162 -5.79 7.74 9.79
CA THR A 162 -7.14 7.28 9.45
C THR A 162 -8.17 8.39 9.33
N SER A 163 -7.79 9.65 9.53
CA SER A 163 -8.70 10.79 9.61
C SER A 163 -8.92 11.52 8.29
N VAL A 164 -10.00 12.28 8.20
CA VAL A 164 -10.28 13.21 7.08
C VAL A 164 -9.14 14.22 6.92
N GLU A 165 -8.54 14.67 8.02
CA GLU A 165 -7.43 15.61 8.02
C GLU A 165 -6.20 14.99 7.33
N PHE A 166 -5.88 13.73 7.60
CA PHE A 166 -4.82 12.99 6.92
C PHE A 166 -5.11 12.82 5.43
N VAL A 167 -6.33 12.41 5.07
CA VAL A 167 -6.74 12.23 3.66
C VAL A 167 -6.72 13.56 2.90
N ARG A 168 -7.02 14.70 3.57
CA ARG A 168 -6.89 16.04 2.97
C ARG A 168 -5.44 16.40 2.65
N LEU A 169 -4.48 16.02 3.50
CA LEU A 169 -3.05 16.21 3.19
C LEU A 169 -2.65 15.42 1.94
N ALA A 170 -3.12 14.16 1.83
CA ALA A 170 -2.88 13.37 0.64
C ALA A 170 -3.51 14.00 -0.62
N ALA A 171 -4.75 14.47 -0.52
CA ALA A 171 -5.43 15.16 -1.61
C ALA A 171 -4.72 16.45 -2.04
N ALA A 172 -4.20 17.23 -1.09
CA ALA A 172 -3.44 18.45 -1.38
C ALA A 172 -2.12 18.18 -2.12
N ALA A 173 -1.47 17.05 -1.82
CA ALA A 173 -0.24 16.65 -2.50
C ALA A 173 -0.48 16.16 -3.93
N LEU A 174 -1.69 15.70 -4.27
CA LEU A 174 -2.04 15.16 -5.58
C LEU A 174 -2.27 16.25 -6.63
N ARG A 175 -1.82 15.98 -7.85
CA ARG A 175 -2.19 16.73 -9.06
C ARG A 175 -3.66 16.50 -9.39
N GLU A 176 -4.20 17.35 -10.25
CA GLU A 176 -5.50 17.08 -10.87
C GLU A 176 -5.49 15.71 -11.57
N GLY A 177 -6.47 14.88 -11.27
CA GLY A 177 -6.53 13.49 -11.74
C GLY A 177 -5.63 12.50 -10.99
N GLY A 178 -4.84 12.97 -10.04
CA GLY A 178 -4.03 12.10 -9.20
C GLY A 178 -4.88 11.21 -8.27
N CYS A 179 -4.27 10.13 -7.78
CA CYS A 179 -4.95 9.11 -7.00
C CYS A 179 -4.32 8.91 -5.62
N TYR A 180 -5.15 8.85 -4.59
CA TYR A 180 -4.82 8.33 -3.27
C TYR A 180 -5.25 6.87 -3.20
N ALA A 181 -4.39 5.99 -2.71
CA ALA A 181 -4.67 4.58 -2.49
C ALA A 181 -4.25 4.15 -1.09
N ALA A 182 -5.12 3.46 -0.36
CA ALA A 182 -4.82 2.94 0.97
C ALA A 182 -5.04 1.43 1.03
N ASN A 183 -4.03 0.70 1.50
CA ASN A 183 -4.18 -0.69 1.89
C ASN A 183 -4.65 -0.74 3.35
N LEU A 184 -5.82 -1.31 3.58
CA LEU A 184 -6.43 -1.50 4.88
C LEU A 184 -6.60 -3.00 5.13
N ALA A 185 -6.73 -3.38 6.39
CA ALA A 185 -7.11 -4.74 6.75
C ALA A 185 -8.31 -4.70 7.70
N ASP A 186 -9.36 -5.45 7.37
CA ASP A 186 -10.58 -5.49 8.17
C ASP A 186 -11.30 -6.84 8.02
N GLY A 187 -12.24 -7.09 8.90
CA GLY A 187 -13.08 -8.27 8.93
C GLY A 187 -14.52 -7.96 9.32
N PRO A 188 -15.35 -9.00 9.49
CA PRO A 188 -16.75 -8.80 9.86
C PRO A 188 -16.90 -7.90 11.10
N PRO A 189 -17.76 -6.88 11.09
CA PRO A 189 -18.73 -6.46 10.07
C PRO A 189 -18.21 -5.39 9.10
N LEU A 190 -16.91 -5.24 8.89
CA LEU A 190 -16.23 -4.23 8.06
C LEU A 190 -16.44 -2.79 8.56
N ALA A 191 -16.51 -2.63 9.87
CA ALA A 191 -16.81 -1.31 10.46
C ALA A 191 -15.71 -0.30 10.17
N PHE A 192 -14.45 -0.71 10.26
CA PHE A 192 -13.30 0.13 9.98
C PHE A 192 -13.24 0.50 8.48
N ALA A 193 -13.32 -0.46 7.58
CA ALA A 193 -13.29 -0.22 6.13
C ALA A 193 -14.45 0.69 5.67
N ARG A 194 -15.65 0.55 6.24
CA ARG A 194 -16.80 1.43 5.97
C ARG A 194 -16.55 2.86 6.45
N ALA A 195 -15.99 3.04 7.65
CA ALA A 195 -15.64 4.35 8.18
C ALA A 195 -14.53 5.01 7.35
N GLN A 196 -13.51 4.26 6.94
CA GLN A 196 -12.46 4.75 6.06
C GLN A 196 -13.01 5.10 4.66
N ALA A 197 -13.93 4.32 4.10
CA ALA A 197 -14.60 4.66 2.84
C ALA A 197 -15.44 5.95 2.97
N ALA A 198 -16.14 6.17 4.10
CA ALA A 198 -16.82 7.43 4.39
C ALA A 198 -15.82 8.60 4.48
N THR A 199 -14.66 8.38 5.12
CA THR A 199 -13.59 9.35 5.30
C THR A 199 -13.00 9.79 3.95
N VAL A 200 -12.66 8.85 3.06
CA VAL A 200 -12.13 9.15 1.73
C VAL A 200 -13.19 9.82 0.86
N ARG A 201 -14.45 9.41 0.92
CA ARG A 201 -15.58 10.05 0.22
C ARG A 201 -15.87 11.49 0.68
N ALA A 202 -15.49 11.85 1.89
CA ALA A 202 -15.61 13.24 2.38
C ALA A 202 -14.57 14.18 1.73
N VAL A 203 -13.57 13.65 1.05
CA VAL A 203 -12.47 14.40 0.43
C VAL A 203 -12.46 14.26 -1.10
N PHE A 204 -12.69 13.05 -1.62
CA PHE A 204 -12.63 12.75 -3.04
C PHE A 204 -14.01 12.49 -3.64
N PRO A 205 -14.31 13.06 -4.82
CA PRO A 205 -15.58 12.82 -5.52
C PRO A 205 -15.68 11.42 -6.14
N TYR A 206 -14.55 10.84 -6.53
CA TYR A 206 -14.49 9.50 -7.14
C TYR A 206 -13.77 8.56 -6.21
N VAL A 207 -14.49 7.56 -5.70
CA VAL A 207 -13.95 6.60 -4.72
C VAL A 207 -14.38 5.20 -5.10
N CYS A 208 -13.46 4.26 -5.05
CA CYS A 208 -13.75 2.85 -5.13
C CYS A 208 -13.10 2.06 -3.99
N LEU A 209 -13.70 0.93 -3.67
CA LEU A 209 -13.21 -0.04 -2.70
C LEU A 209 -13.04 -1.38 -3.42
N VAL A 210 -11.90 -2.04 -3.20
CA VAL A 210 -11.57 -3.32 -3.83
C VAL A 210 -11.21 -4.33 -2.76
N ALA A 211 -11.88 -5.46 -2.75
CA ALA A 211 -11.55 -6.57 -1.88
C ALA A 211 -12.04 -7.90 -2.47
N GLU A 212 -11.54 -8.99 -1.92
CA GLU A 212 -12.05 -10.31 -2.24
C GLU A 212 -13.53 -10.45 -1.86
N ALA A 213 -14.29 -11.18 -2.65
CA ALA A 213 -15.71 -11.35 -2.43
C ALA A 213 -16.07 -11.98 -1.06
N SER A 214 -15.19 -12.77 -0.48
CA SER A 214 -15.33 -13.34 0.87
C SER A 214 -15.19 -12.28 1.96
N VAL A 215 -14.27 -11.33 1.80
CA VAL A 215 -14.08 -10.17 2.69
C VAL A 215 -15.28 -9.24 2.60
N LEU A 216 -15.71 -8.86 1.38
CA LEU A 216 -16.87 -7.99 1.16
C LEU A 216 -18.18 -8.55 1.75
N ARG A 217 -18.32 -9.88 1.78
CA ARG A 217 -19.46 -10.55 2.42
C ARG A 217 -19.31 -10.74 3.93
N GLY A 218 -18.22 -10.21 4.52
CA GLY A 218 -17.96 -10.35 5.95
C GLY A 218 -17.77 -11.81 6.39
N ARG A 219 -17.12 -12.64 5.57
CA ARG A 219 -16.88 -14.06 5.87
C ARG A 219 -15.47 -14.33 6.37
N ARG A 220 -14.53 -13.44 6.07
CA ARG A 220 -13.15 -13.52 6.53
C ARG A 220 -12.55 -12.14 6.73
N TYR A 221 -11.49 -12.06 7.51
CA TYR A 221 -10.56 -10.95 7.61
C TYR A 221 -9.67 -10.92 6.35
N GLY A 222 -9.29 -9.74 5.86
CA GLY A 222 -8.40 -9.61 4.72
C GLY A 222 -8.16 -8.16 4.29
N ASN A 223 -7.33 -8.00 3.28
CA ASN A 223 -6.99 -6.68 2.74
C ASN A 223 -8.15 -6.06 1.96
N VAL A 224 -8.31 -4.77 2.15
CA VAL A 224 -9.25 -3.89 1.47
C VAL A 224 -8.47 -2.73 0.89
N LEU A 225 -8.40 -2.63 -0.43
CA LEU A 225 -7.86 -1.46 -1.11
C LEU A 225 -8.96 -0.39 -1.21
N LEU A 226 -8.65 0.81 -0.80
CA LEU A 226 -9.51 1.98 -0.94
C LEU A 226 -8.79 3.01 -1.80
N ALA A 227 -9.42 3.47 -2.89
CA ALA A 227 -8.84 4.47 -3.77
C ALA A 227 -9.77 5.67 -3.92
N GLY A 228 -9.18 6.88 -3.95
CA GLY A 228 -9.87 8.15 -4.15
C GLY A 228 -9.15 9.04 -5.13
N SER A 229 -9.90 9.73 -6.01
CA SER A 229 -9.35 10.65 -7.01
C SER A 229 -10.25 11.86 -7.21
N THR A 230 -9.67 12.96 -7.71
CA THR A 230 -10.40 14.16 -8.14
C THR A 230 -10.99 14.04 -9.55
N ALA A 231 -10.53 13.05 -10.35
CA ALA A 231 -11.07 12.69 -11.64
C ALA A 231 -11.63 11.26 -11.66
N PRO A 232 -12.50 10.91 -12.62
CA PRO A 232 -13.03 9.56 -12.73
C PRO A 232 -11.91 8.51 -12.81
N LEU A 233 -12.00 7.49 -11.95
CA LEU A 233 -11.12 6.32 -12.03
C LEU A 233 -11.52 5.44 -13.24
N PRO A 234 -10.57 4.72 -13.88
CA PRO A 234 -10.87 3.80 -14.97
C PRO A 234 -11.51 2.50 -14.44
N ALA A 235 -12.68 2.63 -13.79
CA ALA A 235 -13.30 1.58 -12.99
C ALA A 235 -13.62 0.31 -13.78
N ALA A 236 -14.06 0.44 -15.05
CA ALA A 236 -14.35 -0.72 -15.90
C ALA A 236 -13.08 -1.53 -16.22
N GLU A 237 -11.95 -0.87 -16.47
CA GLU A 237 -10.66 -1.51 -16.70
C GLU A 237 -10.15 -2.16 -15.41
N LEU A 238 -10.16 -1.42 -14.31
CA LEU A 238 -9.78 -1.92 -12.99
C LEU A 238 -10.61 -3.13 -12.58
N ALA A 239 -11.93 -3.08 -12.75
CA ALA A 239 -12.80 -4.21 -12.43
C ALA A 239 -12.43 -5.48 -13.23
N ARG A 240 -12.07 -5.32 -14.51
CA ARG A 240 -11.60 -6.42 -15.36
C ARG A 240 -10.25 -6.98 -14.88
N LEU A 241 -9.29 -6.11 -14.55
CA LEU A 241 -7.98 -6.51 -14.03
C LEU A 241 -8.12 -7.27 -12.71
N PHE A 242 -8.87 -6.73 -11.75
CA PHE A 242 -9.08 -7.38 -10.46
C PHE A 242 -9.85 -8.71 -10.56
N ALA A 243 -10.81 -8.80 -11.47
CA ALA A 243 -11.58 -10.05 -11.67
C ALA A 243 -10.74 -11.13 -12.36
N GLY A 244 -9.78 -10.74 -13.21
CA GLY A 244 -8.91 -11.66 -13.95
C GLY A 244 -7.62 -12.03 -13.23
N ASP A 245 -7.36 -11.47 -12.04
CA ASP A 245 -6.17 -11.78 -11.25
C ASP A 245 -6.22 -13.20 -10.65
N ILE A 246 -5.05 -13.77 -10.33
CA ILE A 246 -4.96 -15.06 -9.61
C ILE A 246 -5.60 -14.99 -8.22
N PHE A 247 -5.72 -13.79 -7.65
CA PHE A 247 -6.48 -13.48 -6.43
C PHE A 247 -7.69 -12.58 -6.76
N PRO A 248 -8.78 -13.14 -7.33
CA PRO A 248 -9.88 -12.34 -7.84
C PRO A 248 -10.48 -11.44 -6.79
N ALA A 249 -10.65 -10.16 -7.14
CA ALA A 249 -11.29 -9.18 -6.29
C ALA A 249 -12.44 -8.47 -7.01
N ARG A 250 -13.32 -7.83 -6.24
CA ARG A 250 -14.43 -7.02 -6.73
C ARG A 250 -14.17 -5.56 -6.45
N LEU A 251 -14.37 -4.75 -7.47
CA LEU A 251 -14.42 -3.31 -7.33
C LEU A 251 -15.85 -2.89 -6.99
N VAL A 252 -16.00 -2.03 -5.99
CA VAL A 252 -17.27 -1.45 -5.51
C VAL A 252 -17.14 0.06 -5.56
N GLU A 253 -18.06 0.72 -6.29
CA GLU A 253 -18.10 2.19 -6.44
C GLU A 253 -19.55 2.70 -6.51
N GLY A 254 -19.75 4.00 -6.64
CA GLY A 254 -21.05 4.62 -6.86
C GLY A 254 -22.08 4.26 -5.80
N GLU A 255 -23.28 3.82 -6.24
CA GLU A 255 -24.39 3.45 -5.36
C GLU A 255 -24.08 2.20 -4.52
N ASP A 256 -23.36 1.23 -5.06
CA ASP A 256 -22.95 0.03 -4.33
C ASP A 256 -22.00 0.37 -3.19
N LEU A 257 -21.05 1.29 -3.42
CA LEU A 257 -20.19 1.79 -2.36
C LEU A 257 -20.98 2.59 -1.32
N ALA A 258 -21.92 3.41 -1.75
CA ALA A 258 -22.79 4.15 -0.84
C ALA A 258 -23.62 3.20 0.04
N ALA A 259 -24.15 2.12 -0.53
CA ALA A 259 -24.88 1.08 0.20
C ALA A 259 -23.96 0.33 1.19
N LEU A 260 -22.73 0.01 0.78
CA LEU A 260 -21.72 -0.62 1.66
C LEU A 260 -21.36 0.27 2.84
N VAL A 261 -21.09 1.55 2.60
CA VAL A 261 -20.79 2.55 3.64
C VAL A 261 -21.95 2.72 4.61
N GLY A 262 -23.16 2.77 4.08
CA GLY A 262 -24.39 2.85 4.88
C GLY A 262 -24.42 4.11 5.74
N ARG A 263 -24.44 3.94 7.09
CA ARG A 263 -24.48 5.04 8.08
C ARG A 263 -23.11 5.36 8.68
N ALA A 264 -22.02 4.76 8.19
CA ALA A 264 -20.70 5.07 8.71
C ALA A 264 -20.37 6.55 8.48
N ALA A 265 -19.88 7.21 9.52
CA ALA A 265 -19.45 8.60 9.46
C ALA A 265 -17.97 8.70 9.08
N PRO A 266 -17.53 9.80 8.45
CA PRO A 266 -16.11 10.11 8.31
C PRO A 266 -15.44 10.21 9.68
N VAL A 267 -14.20 9.71 9.77
CA VAL A 267 -13.37 9.77 10.98
C VAL A 267 -12.60 11.09 10.99
N THR A 268 -12.62 11.80 12.10
CA THR A 268 -11.79 13.01 12.32
C THR A 268 -10.62 12.71 13.25
N ASP A 269 -9.64 13.61 13.35
CA ASP A 269 -8.52 13.45 14.28
C ASP A 269 -8.99 13.26 15.73
N ALA A 270 -10.16 13.84 16.09
CA ALA A 270 -10.72 13.72 17.44
C ALA A 270 -11.29 12.32 17.74
N ASP A 271 -11.73 11.60 16.70
CA ASP A 271 -12.40 10.29 16.81
C ASP A 271 -11.52 9.14 16.31
N ALA A 272 -10.33 9.45 15.80
CA ALA A 272 -9.43 8.47 15.18
C ALA A 272 -8.97 7.41 16.19
N THR A 273 -9.04 6.15 15.76
CA THR A 273 -8.51 5.01 16.49
C THR A 273 -7.71 4.12 15.54
N ASP A 274 -6.79 3.34 16.09
CA ASP A 274 -6.13 2.31 15.29
C ASP A 274 -7.14 1.33 14.70
N SER A 275 -6.81 0.74 13.54
CA SER A 275 -7.64 -0.32 12.99
C SER A 275 -7.80 -1.49 13.97
N PRO A 276 -8.88 -2.28 13.88
CA PRO A 276 -9.03 -3.46 14.74
C PRO A 276 -7.88 -4.44 14.50
N PRO A 277 -7.45 -5.18 15.55
CA PRO A 277 -6.46 -6.23 15.37
C PRO A 277 -7.05 -7.36 14.51
N PRO A 278 -6.21 -8.09 13.74
CA PRO A 278 -6.65 -9.30 13.07
C PRO A 278 -7.12 -10.34 14.08
N PRO A 279 -8.05 -11.21 13.71
CA PRO A 279 -8.36 -12.40 14.52
C PRO A 279 -7.11 -13.27 14.71
N ASP A 280 -7.06 -14.01 15.82
CA ASP A 280 -5.97 -14.95 16.10
C ASP A 280 -5.78 -15.90 14.91
N GLY A 281 -4.55 -16.06 14.46
CA GLY A 281 -4.18 -16.93 13.34
C GLY A 281 -4.49 -16.39 11.94
N ALA A 282 -4.97 -15.14 11.78
CA ALA A 282 -5.30 -14.58 10.47
C ALA A 282 -4.10 -14.48 9.50
N PHE A 283 -2.89 -14.40 10.03
CA PHE A 283 -1.63 -14.25 9.27
C PHE A 283 -0.54 -15.24 9.71
N SER A 284 -0.89 -16.30 10.45
CA SER A 284 0.09 -17.33 10.81
C SER A 284 0.47 -18.13 9.56
N VAL A 285 1.75 -18.08 9.20
CA VAL A 285 2.35 -19.06 8.30
C VAL A 285 2.54 -20.33 9.13
N GLY A 286 1.81 -21.38 8.78
CA GLY A 286 1.92 -22.71 9.42
C GLY A 286 3.26 -23.36 9.13
#